data_a833589d4a2dafbba25e56b952b8a92d
#
_entry.id   a833589d4a2dafbba25e56b952b8a92d
#
_cell.length_a   1.000
_cell.length_b   1.000
_cell.length_c   1.000
_cell.angle_alpha   90.00
_cell.angle_beta   90.00
_cell.angle_gamma   90.00
#
_symmetry.space_group_name_H-M   'P 1'
#
loop_
_entity.id
_entity.type
_entity.pdbx_description
1 polymer ?
#
loop_
_entity_poly.entity_id
_entity_poly.type
_entity_poly.pdbx_seq_one_letter_code
_entity_poly.pdbx_strand_id
1 'polypeptide(L)'
;DRYHLILVNIESLSDVSHVLGMSAEKDYLCRLSNRIKERFSRPNILVGRGHESEICFIVSGDEMAGISTLVNEIQRCMDKTVILSGVEIPSENYFGIACAESLSEEDSHWQSARSAMNMAKEERLKIVWFDEKLKQAGIVRSLLITDLKDAIEHDQLYLLYQPKLSLISNRVTSVEALVRWRHPEKGIIPPDLFIPLAEKTAFIHDITRWVINYCCKQAAAWKLMGLDLTIALNLSSRDLSDDRLVDYIQACLAEHELSASSLQLEITESAALQDEKQSIETILAIKKLGIEVAIDDYGTGYSSLSHLRTFPFDILKIDRSFITDLVDSKMNQAVVKSTIAMCHDMGFSIVAEGIEDAKALNLLKQWGCDVGQGYFISRPISSEEIQVFSLANTMGKG
;
A
#
# COMPACT_ATOMS: atom_id res chain seq x y z
N ASP A 1 -40.28 -11.30 4.30
CA ASP A 1 -39.89 -10.06 3.62
C ASP A 1 -38.39 -9.91 3.65
N ARG A 2 -37.79 -9.64 2.51
CA ARG A 2 -36.34 -9.37 2.43
C ARG A 2 -36.05 -7.97 2.96
N TYR A 3 -34.93 -7.89 3.69
CA TYR A 3 -34.43 -6.62 4.22
C TYR A 3 -33.00 -6.39 3.69
N HIS A 4 -32.68 -5.13 3.45
CA HIS A 4 -31.34 -4.73 3.13
C HIS A 4 -30.81 -3.84 4.24
N LEU A 5 -29.65 -4.21 4.78
CA LEU A 5 -28.92 -3.43 5.75
C LEU A 5 -27.83 -2.66 5.01
N ILE A 6 -27.87 -1.33 5.09
CA ILE A 6 -26.88 -0.45 4.50
C ILE A 6 -26.14 0.24 5.66
N LEU A 7 -24.88 -0.05 5.84
CA LEU A 7 -24.02 0.66 6.77
C LEU A 7 -23.20 1.70 6.01
N VAL A 8 -23.11 2.89 6.58
CA VAL A 8 -22.35 4.00 6.01
C VAL A 8 -21.35 4.48 7.05
N ASN A 9 -20.07 4.41 6.75
CA ASN A 9 -19.02 5.06 7.53
C ASN A 9 -18.84 6.50 7.03
N ILE A 10 -18.78 7.45 7.97
CA ILE A 10 -18.55 8.87 7.70
C ILE A 10 -17.07 9.16 8.03
N GLU A 11 -16.21 9.04 7.03
CA GLU A 11 -14.76 9.22 7.20
C GLU A 11 -14.40 10.64 7.66
N SER A 12 -15.05 11.65 7.06
CA SER A 12 -14.81 13.06 7.38
C SER A 12 -15.12 13.44 8.83
N LEU A 13 -15.83 12.58 9.59
CA LEU A 13 -16.20 12.90 10.98
C LEU A 13 -15.00 12.95 11.91
N SER A 14 -14.04 12.06 11.70
CA SER A 14 -12.78 12.01 12.45
C SER A 14 -11.97 13.30 12.25
N ASP A 15 -11.88 13.78 11.02
CA ASP A 15 -11.15 15.01 10.68
C ASP A 15 -11.81 16.24 11.28
N VAL A 16 -13.16 16.30 11.21
CA VAL A 16 -13.93 17.37 11.83
C VAL A 16 -13.71 17.41 13.35
N SER A 17 -13.67 16.25 14.00
CA SER A 17 -13.45 16.16 15.45
C SER A 17 -12.04 16.62 15.83
N HIS A 18 -11.02 16.18 15.09
CA HIS A 18 -9.63 16.53 15.35
C HIS A 18 -9.31 18.01 15.08
N VAL A 19 -9.84 18.58 13.99
CA VAL A 19 -9.47 19.95 13.55
C VAL A 19 -10.37 21.01 14.19
N LEU A 20 -11.67 20.75 14.29
CA LEU A 20 -12.68 21.73 14.73
C LEU A 20 -13.29 21.43 16.11
N GLY A 21 -12.96 20.28 16.69
CA GLY A 21 -13.36 19.85 18.02
C GLY A 21 -14.76 19.21 18.08
N MET A 22 -15.09 18.62 19.23
CA MET A 22 -16.30 17.83 19.47
C MET A 22 -17.63 18.60 19.25
N SER A 23 -17.62 19.93 19.41
CA SER A 23 -18.82 20.74 19.17
C SER A 23 -19.16 20.80 17.67
N ALA A 24 -18.14 20.91 16.83
CA ALA A 24 -18.31 20.91 15.37
C ALA A 24 -18.73 19.54 14.84
N GLU A 25 -18.24 18.46 15.44
CA GLU A 25 -18.66 17.09 15.17
C GLU A 25 -20.17 16.91 15.40
N LYS A 26 -20.67 17.37 16.56
CA LYS A 26 -22.11 17.31 16.86
C LYS A 26 -22.94 18.11 15.86
N ASP A 27 -22.51 19.29 15.48
CA ASP A 27 -23.19 20.13 14.51
C ASP A 27 -23.21 19.49 13.11
N TYR A 28 -22.09 18.87 12.71
CA TYR A 28 -21.98 18.08 11.49
C TYR A 28 -23.01 16.95 11.45
N LEU A 29 -23.04 16.13 12.50
CA LEU A 29 -23.98 15.02 12.62
C LEU A 29 -25.44 15.48 12.66
N CYS A 30 -25.75 16.59 13.34
CA CYS A 30 -27.11 17.17 13.35
C CYS A 30 -27.52 17.58 11.94
N ARG A 31 -26.71 18.28 11.19
CA ARG A 31 -27.01 18.72 9.82
C ARG A 31 -27.21 17.53 8.89
N LEU A 32 -26.31 16.55 8.98
CA LEU A 32 -26.42 15.32 8.19
C LEU A 32 -27.71 14.53 8.55
N SER A 33 -27.99 14.37 9.83
CA SER A 33 -29.19 13.69 10.31
C SER A 33 -30.48 14.38 9.82
N ASN A 34 -30.55 15.71 9.85
CA ASN A 34 -31.71 16.46 9.33
C ASN A 34 -31.87 16.26 7.82
N ARG A 35 -30.79 16.34 7.06
CA ARG A 35 -30.76 16.06 5.61
C ARG A 35 -31.28 14.68 5.28
N ILE A 36 -30.89 13.66 6.05
CA ILE A 36 -31.31 12.28 5.89
C ILE A 36 -32.78 12.14 6.21
N LYS A 37 -33.25 12.69 7.34
CA LYS A 37 -34.65 12.63 7.77
C LYS A 37 -35.59 13.28 6.75
N GLU A 38 -35.22 14.43 6.22
CA GLU A 38 -36.03 15.13 5.21
C GLU A 38 -36.26 14.31 3.93
N ARG A 39 -35.23 13.48 3.56
CA ARG A 39 -35.25 12.78 2.28
C ARG A 39 -35.71 11.33 2.37
N PHE A 40 -35.44 10.64 3.50
CA PHE A 40 -35.64 9.20 3.66
C PHE A 40 -36.64 8.82 4.74
N SER A 41 -37.50 9.73 5.23
CA SER A 41 -38.62 9.40 6.08
C SER A 41 -39.72 8.69 5.28
N ARG A 42 -39.53 7.39 5.01
CA ARG A 42 -40.49 6.53 4.29
C ARG A 42 -40.81 5.31 5.15
N PRO A 43 -42.03 4.73 5.04
CA PRO A 43 -42.45 3.60 5.91
C PRO A 43 -41.57 2.35 5.79
N ASN A 44 -40.93 2.18 4.66
CA ASN A 44 -40.06 1.04 4.37
C ASN A 44 -38.56 1.30 4.63
N ILE A 45 -38.21 2.45 5.21
CA ILE A 45 -36.85 2.82 5.53
C ILE A 45 -36.74 3.19 7.00
N LEU A 46 -35.94 2.44 7.76
CA LEU A 46 -35.54 2.81 9.11
C LEU A 46 -34.11 3.33 9.07
N VAL A 47 -33.90 4.48 9.74
CA VAL A 47 -32.56 5.07 9.83
C VAL A 47 -32.17 5.13 11.29
N GLY A 48 -30.97 4.62 11.57
CA GLY A 48 -30.37 4.60 12.90
C GLY A 48 -28.94 5.06 12.90
N ARG A 49 -28.40 5.31 14.09
CA ARG A 49 -26.97 5.52 14.30
C ARG A 49 -26.34 4.17 14.64
N GLY A 50 -25.26 3.83 13.99
CA GLY A 50 -24.40 2.71 14.32
C GLY A 50 -23.35 3.07 15.36
N HIS A 51 -22.18 2.49 15.26
CA HIS A 51 -21.06 2.78 16.16
C HIS A 51 -20.36 4.06 15.72
N GLU A 52 -19.98 4.93 16.67
CA GLU A 52 -19.21 6.17 16.47
C GLU A 52 -19.57 7.00 15.21
N SER A 53 -18.91 6.70 14.08
CA SER A 53 -19.06 7.41 12.79
C SER A 53 -19.98 6.68 11.80
N GLU A 54 -20.79 5.72 12.25
CA GLU A 54 -21.64 4.90 11.37
C GLU A 54 -23.09 5.38 11.37
N ILE A 55 -23.73 5.37 10.20
CA ILE A 55 -25.16 5.47 10.01
C ILE A 55 -25.67 4.17 9.38
N CYS A 56 -26.81 3.70 9.87
CA CYS A 56 -27.45 2.49 9.41
C CYS A 56 -28.79 2.83 8.75
N PHE A 57 -29.07 2.22 7.59
CA PHE A 57 -30.37 2.18 6.95
C PHE A 57 -30.82 0.73 6.87
N ILE A 58 -32.04 0.44 7.36
CA ILE A 58 -32.70 -0.84 7.17
C ILE A 58 -33.85 -0.58 6.19
N VAL A 59 -33.80 -1.28 5.07
CA VAL A 59 -34.73 -1.09 3.96
C VAL A 59 -35.51 -2.38 3.71
N SER A 60 -36.82 -2.37 3.80
CA SER A 60 -37.65 -3.50 3.41
C SER A 60 -38.01 -3.42 1.92
N GLY A 61 -37.82 -4.51 1.19
CA GLY A 61 -38.18 -4.61 -0.23
C GLY A 61 -37.44 -5.75 -0.94
N ASP A 62 -38.13 -6.35 -1.93
CA ASP A 62 -37.64 -7.55 -2.63
C ASP A 62 -36.88 -7.26 -3.93
N GLU A 63 -37.00 -6.05 -4.51
CA GLU A 63 -36.44 -5.73 -5.82
C GLU A 63 -35.00 -5.16 -5.71
N MET A 64 -34.01 -5.93 -6.15
CA MET A 64 -32.60 -5.49 -6.22
C MET A 64 -32.40 -4.18 -6.99
N ALA A 65 -33.14 -3.97 -8.09
CA ALA A 65 -33.04 -2.75 -8.90
C ALA A 65 -33.52 -1.50 -8.11
N GLY A 66 -34.56 -1.64 -7.29
CA GLY A 66 -35.05 -0.57 -6.42
C GLY A 66 -34.05 -0.21 -5.33
N ILE A 67 -33.39 -1.22 -4.75
CA ILE A 67 -32.39 -1.03 -3.70
C ILE A 67 -31.13 -0.35 -4.25
N SER A 68 -30.64 -0.77 -5.42
CA SER A 68 -29.47 -0.13 -6.05
C SER A 68 -29.72 1.36 -6.35
N THR A 69 -30.93 1.68 -6.80
CA THR A 69 -31.34 3.08 -7.03
C THR A 69 -31.37 3.86 -5.71
N LEU A 70 -31.94 3.28 -4.66
CA LEU A 70 -32.00 3.89 -3.32
C LEU A 70 -30.61 4.11 -2.73
N VAL A 71 -29.71 3.12 -2.86
CA VAL A 71 -28.31 3.24 -2.39
C VAL A 71 -27.61 4.42 -3.08
N ASN A 72 -27.79 4.57 -4.40
CA ASN A 72 -27.26 5.72 -5.13
C ASN A 72 -27.89 7.06 -4.69
N GLU A 73 -29.19 7.06 -4.31
CA GLU A 73 -29.82 8.26 -3.73
C GLU A 73 -29.25 8.61 -2.36
N ILE A 74 -29.02 7.60 -1.50
CA ILE A 74 -28.40 7.79 -0.18
C ILE A 74 -26.97 8.32 -0.37
N GLN A 75 -26.20 7.71 -1.24
CA GLN A 75 -24.83 8.16 -1.53
C GLN A 75 -24.82 9.62 -1.97
N ARG A 76 -25.62 10.01 -2.97
CA ARG A 76 -25.69 11.40 -3.43
C ARG A 76 -26.14 12.37 -2.33
N CYS A 77 -26.95 11.90 -1.38
CA CYS A 77 -27.35 12.69 -0.24
C CYS A 77 -26.22 12.86 0.78
N MET A 78 -25.48 11.77 1.04
CA MET A 78 -24.38 11.74 2.02
C MET A 78 -23.15 12.47 1.52
N ASP A 79 -22.79 12.34 0.24
CA ASP A 79 -21.58 12.95 -0.36
C ASP A 79 -21.66 14.46 -0.58
N LYS A 80 -22.80 15.09 -0.27
CA LYS A 80 -22.91 16.55 -0.32
C LYS A 80 -22.12 17.19 0.82
N THR A 81 -21.41 18.26 0.49
CA THR A 81 -20.68 19.08 1.48
C THR A 81 -21.57 19.50 2.64
N VAL A 82 -20.98 19.57 3.82
CA VAL A 82 -21.61 20.11 5.03
C VAL A 82 -20.95 21.45 5.36
N ILE A 83 -21.75 22.50 5.49
CA ILE A 83 -21.23 23.84 5.82
C ILE A 83 -21.24 23.98 7.34
N LEU A 84 -20.08 24.17 7.96
CA LEU A 84 -19.95 24.45 9.39
C LEU A 84 -19.27 25.81 9.60
N SER A 85 -19.97 26.72 10.29
CA SER A 85 -19.43 28.07 10.57
C SER A 85 -18.90 28.81 9.34
N GLY A 86 -19.52 28.57 8.16
CA GLY A 86 -19.13 29.20 6.90
C GLY A 86 -18.01 28.46 6.14
N VAL A 87 -17.51 27.34 6.67
CA VAL A 87 -16.52 26.47 6.00
C VAL A 87 -17.23 25.28 5.36
N GLU A 88 -16.94 25.03 4.09
CA GLU A 88 -17.44 23.85 3.36
C GLU A 88 -16.55 22.66 3.67
N ILE A 89 -17.16 21.62 4.27
CA ILE A 89 -16.47 20.36 4.61
C ILE A 89 -16.93 19.30 3.61
N PRO A 90 -16.01 18.74 2.80
CA PRO A 90 -16.32 17.62 1.93
C PRO A 90 -16.77 16.43 2.76
N SER A 91 -17.76 15.69 2.28
CA SER A 91 -18.23 14.47 2.96
C SER A 91 -17.69 13.25 2.24
N GLU A 92 -16.83 12.51 2.89
CA GLU A 92 -16.30 11.25 2.39
C GLU A 92 -16.95 10.09 3.14
N ASN A 93 -17.64 9.19 2.39
CA ASN A 93 -18.42 8.11 2.96
C ASN A 93 -18.19 6.80 2.22
N TYR A 94 -18.20 5.68 2.97
CA TYR A 94 -18.07 4.33 2.46
C TYR A 94 -19.27 3.49 2.85
N PHE A 95 -19.81 2.72 1.91
CA PHE A 95 -21.08 2.01 2.03
C PHE A 95 -20.85 0.50 1.97
N GLY A 96 -21.38 -0.22 2.97
CA GLY A 96 -21.45 -1.67 2.98
C GLY A 96 -22.90 -2.13 3.02
N ILE A 97 -23.27 -3.05 2.13
CA ILE A 97 -24.66 -3.48 1.97
C ILE A 97 -24.76 -4.98 2.13
N ALA A 98 -25.65 -5.46 2.98
CA ALA A 98 -25.99 -6.86 3.13
C ALA A 98 -27.49 -7.08 2.93
N CYS A 99 -27.84 -8.22 2.31
CA CYS A 99 -29.23 -8.66 2.17
C CYS A 99 -29.55 -9.66 3.28
N ALA A 100 -30.69 -9.49 3.94
CA ALA A 100 -31.20 -10.38 4.97
C ALA A 100 -32.55 -10.98 4.56
N GLU A 101 -32.70 -12.28 4.70
CA GLU A 101 -33.97 -12.97 4.43
C GLU A 101 -34.91 -13.00 5.66
N SER A 102 -34.34 -12.83 6.85
CA SER A 102 -35.11 -12.70 8.11
C SER A 102 -34.34 -11.87 9.14
N LEU A 103 -35.05 -11.23 10.06
CA LEU A 103 -34.47 -10.47 11.18
C LEU A 103 -33.96 -11.36 12.31
N SER A 104 -34.13 -12.69 12.22
CA SER A 104 -33.71 -13.63 13.27
C SER A 104 -32.19 -13.87 13.38
N GLU A 105 -31.40 -13.34 12.44
CA GLU A 105 -29.94 -13.44 12.40
C GLU A 105 -29.29 -12.04 12.40
N GLU A 106 -29.79 -11.14 13.24
CA GLU A 106 -29.41 -9.72 13.27
C GLU A 106 -27.90 -9.49 13.36
N ASP A 107 -27.20 -10.22 14.24
CA ASP A 107 -25.76 -10.09 14.42
C ASP A 107 -24.96 -10.47 13.16
N SER A 108 -25.41 -11.50 12.44
CA SER A 108 -24.77 -11.98 11.21
C SER A 108 -24.86 -10.95 10.07
N HIS A 109 -26.02 -10.33 9.89
CA HIS A 109 -26.24 -9.35 8.82
C HIS A 109 -25.55 -8.01 9.09
N TRP A 110 -25.49 -7.60 10.36
CA TRP A 110 -24.73 -6.43 10.77
C TRP A 110 -23.23 -6.62 10.50
N GLN A 111 -22.67 -7.77 10.87
CA GLN A 111 -21.28 -8.12 10.59
C GLN A 111 -21.02 -8.19 9.08
N SER A 112 -21.95 -8.73 8.30
CA SER A 112 -21.85 -8.80 6.84
C SER A 112 -21.79 -7.41 6.20
N ALA A 113 -22.71 -6.52 6.57
CA ALA A 113 -22.72 -5.14 6.06
C ALA A 113 -21.47 -4.39 6.52
N ARG A 114 -21.00 -4.61 7.76
CA ARG A 114 -19.77 -3.99 8.27
C ARG A 114 -18.54 -4.50 7.55
N SER A 115 -18.45 -5.79 7.24
CA SER A 115 -17.34 -6.35 6.45
C SER A 115 -17.28 -5.73 5.06
N ALA A 116 -18.44 -5.57 4.40
CA ALA A 116 -18.51 -4.92 3.11
C ALA A 116 -18.13 -3.43 3.19
N MET A 117 -18.56 -2.71 4.23
CA MET A 117 -18.21 -1.32 4.46
C MET A 117 -16.71 -1.12 4.72
N ASN A 118 -16.11 -1.99 5.52
CA ASN A 118 -14.67 -1.96 5.78
C ASN A 118 -13.87 -2.23 4.50
N MET A 119 -14.30 -3.18 3.67
CA MET A 119 -13.69 -3.43 2.38
C MET A 119 -13.83 -2.23 1.45
N ALA A 120 -15.00 -1.58 1.44
CA ALA A 120 -15.20 -0.35 0.67
C ALA A 120 -14.17 0.73 1.06
N LYS A 121 -13.93 0.89 2.36
CA LYS A 121 -12.93 1.82 2.90
C LYS A 121 -11.50 1.42 2.53
N GLU A 122 -11.14 0.15 2.73
CA GLU A 122 -9.79 -0.37 2.47
C GLU A 122 -9.39 -0.25 1.00
N GLU A 123 -10.31 -0.57 0.09
CA GLU A 123 -10.06 -0.54 -1.35
C GLU A 123 -10.47 0.79 -2.02
N ARG A 124 -10.85 1.80 -1.21
CA ARG A 124 -11.36 3.11 -1.66
C ARG A 124 -12.51 3.01 -2.66
N LEU A 125 -13.30 1.96 -2.55
CA LEU A 125 -14.54 1.77 -3.28
C LEU A 125 -15.67 2.48 -2.54
N LYS A 126 -16.51 3.22 -3.24
CA LYS A 126 -17.62 3.95 -2.57
C LYS A 126 -18.67 3.00 -2.00
N ILE A 127 -18.99 1.93 -2.70
CA ILE A 127 -20.06 0.99 -2.36
C ILE A 127 -19.58 -0.45 -2.55
N VAL A 128 -19.74 -1.30 -1.55
CA VAL A 128 -19.51 -2.73 -1.63
C VAL A 128 -20.73 -3.50 -1.15
N TRP A 129 -21.13 -4.52 -1.92
CA TRP A 129 -22.20 -5.46 -1.57
C TRP A 129 -21.57 -6.71 -0.95
N PHE A 130 -22.10 -7.12 0.19
CA PHE A 130 -21.71 -8.38 0.82
C PHE A 130 -22.22 -9.56 0.00
N ASP A 131 -21.33 -10.43 -0.39
CA ASP A 131 -21.62 -11.70 -1.06
C ASP A 131 -20.85 -12.86 -0.39
N GLU A 132 -21.13 -14.07 -0.82
CA GLU A 132 -20.47 -15.26 -0.27
C GLU A 132 -18.95 -15.27 -0.57
N LYS A 133 -18.50 -14.63 -1.67
CA LYS A 133 -17.08 -14.50 -1.98
C LYS A 133 -16.38 -13.59 -0.97
N LEU A 134 -17.02 -12.50 -0.59
CA LEU A 134 -16.52 -11.58 0.43
C LEU A 134 -16.42 -12.26 1.80
N LYS A 135 -17.43 -13.07 2.16
CA LYS A 135 -17.42 -13.88 3.37
C LYS A 135 -16.26 -14.87 3.39
N GLN A 136 -16.07 -15.60 2.29
CA GLN A 136 -14.95 -16.53 2.13
C GLN A 136 -13.60 -15.81 2.22
N ALA A 137 -13.47 -14.65 1.57
CA ALA A 137 -12.26 -13.83 1.67
C ALA A 137 -11.98 -13.38 3.10
N GLY A 138 -13.00 -12.98 3.87
CA GLY A 138 -12.86 -12.61 5.28
C GLY A 138 -12.41 -13.78 6.16
N ILE A 139 -12.97 -14.99 5.95
CA ILE A 139 -12.56 -16.20 6.64
C ILE A 139 -11.10 -16.53 6.31
N VAL A 140 -10.74 -16.51 5.02
CA VAL A 140 -9.36 -16.75 4.57
C VAL A 140 -8.39 -15.75 5.20
N ARG A 141 -8.74 -14.44 5.22
CA ARG A 141 -7.92 -13.41 5.89
C ARG A 141 -7.69 -13.72 7.37
N SER A 142 -8.75 -14.10 8.11
CA SER A 142 -8.63 -14.43 9.54
C SER A 142 -7.75 -15.66 9.80
N LEU A 143 -7.87 -16.68 8.96
CA LEU A 143 -7.00 -17.86 9.03
C LEU A 143 -5.55 -17.51 8.69
N LEU A 144 -5.31 -16.69 7.67
CA LEU A 144 -3.97 -16.27 7.29
C LEU A 144 -3.25 -15.49 8.39
N ILE A 145 -3.95 -14.69 9.19
CA ILE A 145 -3.34 -13.99 10.34
C ILE A 145 -2.82 -15.00 11.37
N THR A 146 -3.56 -16.07 11.62
CA THR A 146 -3.14 -17.14 12.53
C THR A 146 -1.95 -17.91 11.98
N ASP A 147 -2.01 -18.27 10.70
CA ASP A 147 -0.98 -19.03 10.00
C ASP A 147 0.32 -18.22 9.80
N LEU A 148 0.23 -16.87 9.80
CA LEU A 148 1.37 -15.99 9.54
C LEU A 148 2.46 -16.07 10.64
N LYS A 149 2.05 -16.27 11.88
CA LYS A 149 3.00 -16.50 12.97
C LYS A 149 3.81 -17.77 12.74
N ASP A 150 3.10 -18.84 12.38
CA ASP A 150 3.73 -20.13 12.09
C ASP A 150 4.62 -20.06 10.85
N ALA A 151 4.31 -19.17 9.90
CA ALA A 151 5.08 -19.00 8.68
C ALA A 151 6.52 -18.55 8.93
N ILE A 152 6.73 -17.67 9.93
CA ILE A 152 8.06 -17.18 10.31
C ILE A 152 8.84 -18.28 11.06
N GLU A 153 8.17 -18.99 11.99
CA GLU A 153 8.80 -19.99 12.85
C GLU A 153 9.16 -21.29 12.09
N HIS A 154 8.47 -21.59 10.98
CA HIS A 154 8.60 -22.86 10.26
C HIS A 154 9.15 -22.73 8.83
N ASP A 155 9.94 -21.69 8.55
CA ASP A 155 10.62 -21.45 7.27
C ASP A 155 9.68 -21.48 6.04
N GLN A 156 8.43 -21.01 6.20
CA GLN A 156 7.48 -20.92 5.10
C GLN A 156 7.66 -19.65 4.26
N LEU A 157 8.34 -18.65 4.82
CA LEU A 157 8.74 -17.44 4.08
C LEU A 157 10.05 -17.68 3.33
N TYR A 158 10.16 -17.09 2.14
CA TYR A 158 11.37 -17.08 1.35
C TYR A 158 11.48 -15.80 0.53
N LEU A 159 12.67 -15.47 0.06
CA LEU A 159 12.92 -14.29 -0.77
C LEU A 159 13.14 -14.70 -2.22
N LEU A 160 12.54 -13.94 -3.12
CA LEU A 160 12.96 -13.83 -4.50
C LEU A 160 13.61 -12.45 -4.69
N TYR A 161 14.50 -12.37 -5.66
CA TYR A 161 15.26 -11.15 -5.92
C TYR A 161 15.02 -10.69 -7.35
N GLN A 162 14.63 -9.42 -7.53
CA GLN A 162 14.47 -8.86 -8.85
C GLN A 162 15.67 -7.97 -9.21
N PRO A 163 16.38 -8.27 -10.30
CA PRO A 163 17.52 -7.47 -10.72
C PRO A 163 17.16 -6.05 -11.09
N LYS A 164 17.95 -5.09 -10.60
CA LYS A 164 17.95 -3.69 -11.00
C LYS A 164 19.18 -3.43 -11.88
N LEU A 165 18.92 -2.95 -13.10
CA LEU A 165 19.92 -2.72 -14.13
C LEU A 165 20.36 -1.25 -14.12
N SER A 166 21.62 -0.96 -13.86
CA SER A 166 22.15 0.37 -14.14
C SER A 166 22.11 0.63 -15.65
N LEU A 167 21.37 1.68 -16.05
CA LEU A 167 21.21 2.04 -17.45
C LEU A 167 22.45 2.75 -18.01
N ILE A 168 23.32 3.23 -17.14
CA ILE A 168 24.60 3.87 -17.47
C ILE A 168 25.67 2.80 -17.78
N SER A 169 25.88 1.87 -16.84
CA SER A 169 26.93 0.83 -16.97
C SER A 169 26.45 -0.43 -17.69
N ASN A 170 25.13 -0.60 -17.83
CA ASN A 170 24.46 -1.81 -18.33
C ASN A 170 24.83 -3.06 -17.54
N ARG A 171 24.98 -2.91 -16.22
CA ARG A 171 25.27 -4.00 -15.27
C ARG A 171 24.20 -4.04 -14.17
N VAL A 172 23.97 -5.22 -13.62
CA VAL A 172 23.17 -5.36 -12.40
C VAL A 172 24.00 -4.85 -11.24
N THR A 173 23.51 -3.83 -10.56
CA THR A 173 24.18 -3.19 -9.41
C THR A 173 23.47 -3.46 -8.10
N SER A 174 22.18 -3.73 -8.18
CA SER A 174 21.34 -4.00 -7.02
C SER A 174 20.19 -4.96 -7.37
N VAL A 175 19.54 -5.48 -6.36
CA VAL A 175 18.36 -6.33 -6.48
C VAL A 175 17.31 -5.88 -5.48
N GLU A 176 16.04 -6.05 -5.80
CA GLU A 176 14.94 -5.90 -4.84
C GLU A 176 14.58 -7.25 -4.23
N ALA A 177 14.60 -7.34 -2.90
CA ALA A 177 14.18 -8.52 -2.16
C ALA A 177 12.67 -8.52 -1.99
N LEU A 178 12.03 -9.54 -2.52
CA LEU A 178 10.59 -9.68 -2.56
C LEU A 178 10.16 -10.91 -1.75
N VAL A 179 9.53 -10.70 -0.61
CA VAL A 179 9.05 -11.77 0.26
C VAL A 179 7.97 -12.59 -0.43
N ARG A 180 8.00 -13.91 -0.22
CA ARG A 180 7.02 -14.89 -0.70
C ARG A 180 6.65 -15.82 0.44
N TRP A 181 5.42 -16.29 0.45
CA TRP A 181 4.94 -17.25 1.44
C TRP A 181 4.52 -18.55 0.77
N ARG A 182 5.18 -19.64 1.16
CA ARG A 182 4.81 -21.01 0.73
C ARG A 182 4.06 -21.68 1.86
N HIS A 183 2.73 -21.55 1.85
CA HIS A 183 1.87 -22.19 2.83
C HIS A 183 1.76 -23.69 2.56
N PRO A 184 1.85 -24.57 3.58
CA PRO A 184 1.86 -26.03 3.40
C PRO A 184 0.59 -26.56 2.72
N GLU A 185 -0.58 -25.98 3.02
CA GLU A 185 -1.86 -26.44 2.49
C GLU A 185 -2.41 -25.58 1.35
N LYS A 186 -2.12 -24.25 1.36
CA LYS A 186 -2.70 -23.28 0.43
C LYS A 186 -1.78 -22.96 -0.76
N GLY A 187 -0.55 -23.53 -0.78
CA GLY A 187 0.44 -23.25 -1.82
C GLY A 187 1.07 -21.87 -1.67
N ILE A 188 1.34 -21.19 -2.79
CA ILE A 188 1.99 -19.87 -2.78
C ILE A 188 0.94 -18.79 -2.50
N ILE A 189 1.13 -18.05 -1.41
CA ILE A 189 0.30 -16.90 -1.03
C ILE A 189 1.05 -15.63 -1.48
N PRO A 190 0.44 -14.80 -2.34
CA PRO A 190 1.07 -13.58 -2.83
C PRO A 190 1.19 -12.50 -1.73
N PRO A 191 2.23 -11.65 -1.77
CA PRO A 191 2.46 -10.59 -0.77
C PRO A 191 1.27 -9.66 -0.59
N ASP A 192 0.59 -9.31 -1.67
CA ASP A 192 -0.57 -8.40 -1.68
C ASP A 192 -1.73 -8.91 -0.79
N LEU A 193 -1.76 -10.21 -0.47
CA LEU A 193 -2.76 -10.78 0.44
C LEU A 193 -2.31 -10.77 1.89
N PHE A 194 -1.03 -11.05 2.20
CA PHE A 194 -0.61 -11.23 3.59
C PHE A 194 0.12 -10.03 4.20
N ILE A 195 0.82 -9.21 3.41
CA ILE A 195 1.49 -8.01 3.93
C ILE A 195 0.49 -7.01 4.53
N PRO A 196 -0.64 -6.65 3.86
CA PRO A 196 -1.63 -5.75 4.46
C PRO A 196 -2.27 -6.33 5.74
N LEU A 197 -2.32 -7.66 5.88
CA LEU A 197 -2.78 -8.31 7.12
C LEU A 197 -1.74 -8.20 8.24
N ALA A 198 -0.46 -8.41 7.90
CA ALA A 198 0.64 -8.23 8.83
C ALA A 198 0.72 -6.78 9.34
N GLU A 199 0.52 -5.81 8.46
CA GLU A 199 0.50 -4.38 8.82
C GLU A 199 -0.61 -4.01 9.80
N LYS A 200 -1.75 -4.70 9.79
CA LYS A 200 -2.82 -4.51 10.77
C LYS A 200 -2.49 -5.10 12.15
N THR A 201 -1.42 -5.87 12.24
CA THR A 201 -0.96 -6.55 13.45
C THR A 201 0.49 -6.18 13.76
N ALA A 202 1.03 -6.64 14.88
CA ALA A 202 2.45 -6.47 15.21
C ALA A 202 3.37 -7.41 14.38
N PHE A 203 2.82 -8.36 13.62
CA PHE A 203 3.61 -9.33 12.86
C PHE A 203 4.40 -8.72 11.71
N ILE A 204 4.03 -7.52 11.24
CA ILE A 204 4.83 -6.83 10.22
C ILE A 204 6.27 -6.60 10.69
N HIS A 205 6.49 -6.23 11.94
CA HIS A 205 7.83 -6.05 12.50
C HIS A 205 8.64 -7.35 12.51
N ASP A 206 7.98 -8.48 12.78
CA ASP A 206 8.66 -9.79 12.77
C ASP A 206 9.05 -10.21 11.36
N ILE A 207 8.16 -9.97 10.37
CA ILE A 207 8.47 -10.18 8.95
C ILE A 207 9.63 -9.28 8.51
N THR A 208 9.59 -8.00 8.84
CA THR A 208 10.64 -7.03 8.47
C THR A 208 11.99 -7.43 9.06
N ARG A 209 12.04 -7.84 10.34
CA ARG A 209 13.26 -8.33 10.96
C ARG A 209 13.76 -9.61 10.30
N TRP A 210 12.87 -10.52 9.97
CA TRP A 210 13.21 -11.73 9.23
C TRP A 210 13.81 -11.38 7.86
N VAL A 211 13.18 -10.48 7.09
CA VAL A 211 13.66 -10.02 5.78
C VAL A 211 15.04 -9.37 5.90
N ILE A 212 15.25 -8.45 6.85
CA ILE A 212 16.55 -7.78 7.07
C ILE A 212 17.65 -8.80 7.34
N ASN A 213 17.40 -9.75 8.25
CA ASN A 213 18.38 -10.78 8.58
C ASN A 213 18.73 -11.66 7.38
N TYR A 214 17.71 -12.11 6.61
CA TYR A 214 17.94 -12.91 5.41
C TYR A 214 18.65 -12.12 4.30
N CYS A 215 18.35 -10.84 4.12
CA CYS A 215 19.05 -9.97 3.18
C CYS A 215 20.52 -9.79 3.58
N CYS A 216 20.82 -9.56 4.85
CA CYS A 216 22.21 -9.49 5.34
C CYS A 216 22.96 -10.81 5.12
N LYS A 217 22.36 -11.93 5.48
CA LYS A 217 22.93 -13.26 5.24
C LYS A 217 23.22 -13.50 3.76
N GLN A 218 22.30 -13.14 2.88
CA GLN A 218 22.43 -13.31 1.44
C GLN A 218 23.50 -12.37 0.84
N ALA A 219 23.52 -11.10 1.27
CA ALA A 219 24.55 -10.14 0.85
C ALA A 219 25.97 -10.63 1.21
N ALA A 220 26.14 -11.15 2.44
CA ALA A 220 27.41 -11.73 2.87
C ALA A 220 27.81 -12.95 2.01
N ALA A 221 26.85 -13.84 1.71
CA ALA A 221 27.11 -14.98 0.84
C ALA A 221 27.53 -14.56 -0.57
N TRP A 222 26.85 -13.57 -1.18
CA TRP A 222 27.23 -13.05 -2.50
C TRP A 222 28.58 -12.35 -2.49
N LYS A 223 28.88 -11.58 -1.44
CA LYS A 223 30.20 -10.93 -1.27
C LYS A 223 31.36 -11.94 -1.25
N LEU A 224 31.19 -13.07 -0.56
CA LEU A 224 32.16 -14.17 -0.56
C LEU A 224 32.36 -14.81 -1.96
N MET A 225 31.34 -14.72 -2.82
CA MET A 225 31.41 -15.20 -4.22
C MET A 225 31.91 -14.11 -5.19
N GLY A 226 32.29 -12.93 -4.69
CA GLY A 226 32.79 -11.81 -5.50
C GLY A 226 31.65 -11.01 -6.19
N LEU A 227 30.39 -11.17 -5.75
CA LEU A 227 29.25 -10.38 -6.20
C LEU A 227 28.97 -9.30 -5.18
N ASP A 228 29.26 -8.06 -5.53
CA ASP A 228 28.99 -6.88 -4.70
C ASP A 228 27.68 -6.24 -5.18
N LEU A 229 26.54 -6.71 -4.63
CA LEU A 229 25.20 -6.26 -4.96
C LEU A 229 24.54 -5.63 -3.73
N THR A 230 23.95 -4.47 -3.92
CA THR A 230 23.07 -3.86 -2.92
C THR A 230 21.71 -4.57 -2.93
N ILE A 231 21.17 -4.93 -1.76
CA ILE A 231 19.84 -5.51 -1.63
C ILE A 231 18.89 -4.44 -1.13
N ALA A 232 17.91 -4.09 -1.96
CA ALA A 232 16.81 -3.22 -1.58
C ALA A 232 15.69 -4.04 -0.92
N LEU A 233 15.12 -3.53 0.16
CA LEU A 233 14.00 -4.14 0.86
C LEU A 233 12.96 -3.11 1.27
N ASN A 234 11.69 -3.51 1.25
CA ASN A 234 10.55 -2.67 1.55
C ASN A 234 10.32 -2.54 3.05
N LEU A 235 10.00 -1.32 3.51
CA LEU A 235 9.56 -1.00 4.86
C LEU A 235 8.12 -0.50 4.86
N SER A 236 7.34 -0.95 5.85
CA SER A 236 5.99 -0.42 6.10
C SER A 236 6.03 0.87 6.94
N SER A 237 4.91 1.59 6.96
CA SER A 237 4.75 2.75 7.85
C SER A 237 4.91 2.40 9.33
N ARG A 238 4.51 1.19 9.73
CA ARG A 238 4.67 0.72 11.10
C ARG A 238 6.12 0.48 11.47
N ASP A 239 6.93 0.00 10.52
CA ASP A 239 8.36 -0.20 10.75
C ASP A 239 9.07 1.13 11.01
N LEU A 240 8.66 2.21 10.34
CA LEU A 240 9.19 3.55 10.58
C LEU A 240 8.88 4.08 12.00
N SER A 241 7.86 3.53 12.66
CA SER A 241 7.49 3.85 14.03
C SER A 241 8.07 2.88 15.08
N ASP A 242 8.85 1.86 14.67
CA ASP A 242 9.54 0.94 15.62
C ASP A 242 10.90 1.52 16.03
N ASP A 243 11.00 2.01 17.25
CA ASP A 243 12.23 2.58 17.82
C ASP A 243 13.43 1.61 17.81
N ARG A 244 13.18 0.31 17.64
CA ARG A 244 14.22 -0.74 17.62
C ARG A 244 14.72 -1.06 16.21
N LEU A 245 14.09 -0.50 15.16
CA LEU A 245 14.42 -0.85 13.77
C LEU A 245 15.89 -0.53 13.45
N VAL A 246 16.34 0.68 13.78
CA VAL A 246 17.68 1.17 13.44
C VAL A 246 18.76 0.35 14.14
N ASP A 247 18.57 0.08 15.44
CA ASP A 247 19.50 -0.74 16.22
C ASP A 247 19.54 -2.18 15.67
N TYR A 248 18.40 -2.73 15.27
CA TYR A 248 18.33 -4.06 14.68
C TYR A 248 19.08 -4.14 13.35
N ILE A 249 18.90 -3.18 12.46
CA ILE A 249 19.64 -3.10 11.19
C ILE A 249 21.14 -3.03 11.46
N GLN A 250 21.57 -2.16 12.37
CA GLN A 250 22.99 -2.03 12.74
C GLN A 250 23.57 -3.33 13.28
N ALA A 251 22.83 -4.04 14.13
CA ALA A 251 23.24 -5.33 14.67
C ALA A 251 23.40 -6.39 13.57
N CYS A 252 22.43 -6.49 12.63
CA CYS A 252 22.51 -7.44 11.52
C CYS A 252 23.69 -7.15 10.58
N LEU A 253 23.95 -5.88 10.26
CA LEU A 253 25.11 -5.50 9.45
C LEU A 253 26.43 -5.88 10.13
N ALA A 254 26.53 -5.64 11.44
CA ALA A 254 27.71 -5.99 12.23
C ALA A 254 27.91 -7.51 12.33
N GLU A 255 26.84 -8.27 12.57
CA GLU A 255 26.88 -9.74 12.66
C GLU A 255 27.40 -10.40 11.39
N HIS A 256 27.02 -9.84 10.23
CA HIS A 256 27.41 -10.38 8.92
C HIS A 256 28.62 -9.68 8.27
N GLU A 257 29.31 -8.81 9.01
CA GLU A 257 30.50 -8.05 8.55
C GLU A 257 30.25 -7.28 7.23
N LEU A 258 29.07 -6.66 7.12
CA LEU A 258 28.63 -5.92 5.95
C LEU A 258 28.80 -4.41 6.14
N SER A 259 29.07 -3.72 5.01
CA SER A 259 28.92 -2.28 4.96
C SER A 259 27.43 -1.88 4.86
N ALA A 260 27.10 -0.70 5.30
CA ALA A 260 25.73 -0.17 5.20
C ALA A 260 25.24 -0.10 3.74
N SER A 261 26.15 0.13 2.78
CA SER A 261 25.87 0.14 1.33
C SER A 261 25.42 -1.22 0.76
N SER A 262 25.51 -2.30 1.54
CA SER A 262 24.96 -3.61 1.13
C SER A 262 23.43 -3.65 1.19
N LEU A 263 22.81 -2.71 1.89
CA LEU A 263 21.36 -2.57 1.99
C LEU A 263 20.88 -1.24 1.44
N GLN A 264 19.68 -1.24 0.90
CA GLN A 264 18.89 -0.08 0.52
C GLN A 264 17.47 -0.27 1.09
N LEU A 265 16.85 0.79 1.58
CA LEU A 265 15.49 0.70 2.12
C LEU A 265 14.52 1.43 1.20
N GLU A 266 13.37 0.81 0.94
CA GLU A 266 12.32 1.37 0.09
C GLU A 266 11.07 1.63 0.92
N ILE A 267 10.51 2.81 0.78
CA ILE A 267 9.38 3.29 1.57
C ILE A 267 8.38 3.93 0.62
N THR A 268 7.13 3.49 0.63
CA THR A 268 6.10 4.14 -0.19
C THR A 268 5.82 5.56 0.30
N GLU A 269 5.44 6.46 -0.60
CA GLU A 269 5.09 7.84 -0.26
C GLU A 269 4.02 7.88 0.84
N SER A 270 2.97 7.04 0.71
CA SER A 270 1.88 6.97 1.69
C SER A 270 2.37 6.50 3.07
N ALA A 271 3.33 5.58 3.13
CA ALA A 271 3.90 5.11 4.40
C ALA A 271 4.71 6.21 5.10
N ALA A 272 5.48 6.99 4.36
CA ALA A 272 6.26 8.10 4.90
C ALA A 272 5.38 9.21 5.49
N LEU A 273 4.20 9.46 4.90
CA LEU A 273 3.27 10.52 5.30
C LEU A 273 2.36 10.17 6.48
N GLN A 274 2.26 8.91 6.88
CA GLN A 274 1.35 8.48 7.94
C GLN A 274 1.70 9.11 9.30
N ASP A 275 2.99 9.21 9.63
CA ASP A 275 3.55 10.02 10.73
C ASP A 275 4.82 10.70 10.22
N GLU A 276 4.65 11.86 9.60
CA GLU A 276 5.72 12.58 8.91
C GLU A 276 6.93 12.85 9.82
N LYS A 277 6.68 13.27 11.06
CA LYS A 277 7.75 13.62 12.01
C LYS A 277 8.58 12.40 12.38
N GLN A 278 7.92 11.32 12.82
CA GLN A 278 8.58 10.08 13.21
C GLN A 278 9.32 9.47 12.02
N SER A 279 8.69 9.45 10.84
CA SER A 279 9.30 8.94 9.61
C SER A 279 10.59 9.68 9.26
N ILE A 280 10.61 11.02 9.32
CA ILE A 280 11.81 11.81 9.06
C ILE A 280 12.93 11.48 10.07
N GLU A 281 12.59 11.38 11.36
CA GLU A 281 13.57 11.05 12.41
C GLU A 281 14.20 9.66 12.17
N THR A 282 13.38 8.66 11.84
CA THR A 282 13.83 7.30 11.56
C THR A 282 14.66 7.23 10.26
N ILE A 283 14.22 7.88 9.18
CA ILE A 283 14.97 7.94 7.91
C ILE A 283 16.34 8.61 8.12
N LEU A 284 16.40 9.71 8.86
CA LEU A 284 17.68 10.36 9.18
C LEU A 284 18.60 9.47 10.00
N ALA A 285 18.07 8.68 10.92
CA ALA A 285 18.86 7.72 11.70
C ALA A 285 19.41 6.59 10.82
N ILE A 286 18.61 6.06 9.90
CA ILE A 286 19.01 5.07 8.89
C ILE A 286 20.14 5.63 7.99
N LYS A 287 19.96 6.84 7.49
CA LYS A 287 20.98 7.52 6.66
C LYS A 287 22.29 7.76 7.39
N LYS A 288 22.28 8.01 8.69
CA LYS A 288 23.49 8.13 9.51
C LYS A 288 24.28 6.82 9.58
N LEU A 289 23.64 5.66 9.40
CA LEU A 289 24.34 4.39 9.24
C LEU A 289 25.05 4.28 7.89
N GLY A 290 24.69 5.10 6.89
CA GLY A 290 25.20 5.07 5.51
C GLY A 290 24.34 4.23 4.57
N ILE A 291 23.07 3.97 4.92
CA ILE A 291 22.09 3.25 4.09
C ILE A 291 21.35 4.25 3.23
N GLU A 292 21.21 3.96 1.94
CA GLU A 292 20.40 4.76 1.03
C GLU A 292 18.89 4.44 1.21
N VAL A 293 18.07 5.47 1.13
CA VAL A 293 16.61 5.35 1.25
C VAL A 293 15.93 5.82 -0.03
N ALA A 294 15.09 4.94 -0.57
CA ALA A 294 14.28 5.22 -1.76
C ALA A 294 12.82 5.51 -1.39
N ILE A 295 12.24 6.48 -2.07
CA ILE A 295 10.78 6.66 -2.09
C ILE A 295 10.17 5.84 -3.21
N ASP A 296 9.19 5.01 -2.88
CA ASP A 296 8.51 4.10 -3.80
C ASP A 296 7.11 4.59 -4.19
N ASP A 297 6.56 4.05 -5.29
CA ASP A 297 5.23 4.37 -5.85
C ASP A 297 5.00 5.86 -6.13
N TYR A 298 6.06 6.61 -6.45
CA TYR A 298 5.95 8.05 -6.68
C TYR A 298 5.03 8.37 -7.87
N GLY A 299 4.03 9.22 -7.60
CA GLY A 299 3.08 9.72 -8.59
C GLY A 299 1.71 9.02 -8.58
N THR A 300 1.51 7.97 -7.78
CA THR A 300 0.23 7.25 -7.70
C THR A 300 -0.78 7.90 -6.74
N GLY A 301 -0.34 8.84 -5.91
CA GLY A 301 -1.15 9.52 -4.89
C GLY A 301 -1.17 11.04 -5.04
N TYR A 302 -1.45 11.74 -3.96
CA TYR A 302 -1.35 13.21 -3.87
C TYR A 302 0.10 13.64 -3.73
N SER A 303 0.96 13.21 -4.66
CA SER A 303 2.39 13.54 -4.64
C SER A 303 2.60 15.04 -4.72
N SER A 304 3.00 15.65 -3.60
CA SER A 304 3.38 17.06 -3.56
C SER A 304 4.90 17.17 -3.67
N LEU A 305 5.37 18.02 -4.58
CA LEU A 305 6.79 18.40 -4.65
C LEU A 305 7.34 18.90 -3.30
N SER A 306 6.45 19.35 -2.39
CA SER A 306 6.83 19.71 -1.03
C SER A 306 7.40 18.56 -0.24
N HIS A 307 6.87 17.33 -0.43
CA HIS A 307 7.32 16.14 0.30
C HIS A 307 8.75 15.76 -0.11
N LEU A 308 9.06 15.79 -1.42
CA LEU A 308 10.43 15.54 -1.89
C LEU A 308 11.48 16.50 -1.30
N ARG A 309 11.06 17.71 -0.94
CA ARG A 309 11.95 18.68 -0.28
C ARG A 309 12.11 18.43 1.21
N THR A 310 11.10 17.86 1.85
CA THR A 310 11.06 17.66 3.31
C THR A 310 11.71 16.36 3.75
N PHE A 311 11.47 15.28 2.99
CA PHE A 311 12.01 13.96 3.33
C PHE A 311 13.43 13.77 2.79
N PRO A 312 14.34 13.22 3.61
CA PRO A 312 15.75 13.05 3.23
C PRO A 312 15.99 11.76 2.43
N PHE A 313 15.28 11.59 1.31
CA PHE A 313 15.49 10.46 0.41
C PHE A 313 16.77 10.63 -0.44
N ASP A 314 17.26 9.53 -1.01
CA ASP A 314 18.38 9.50 -1.94
C ASP A 314 17.94 9.11 -3.35
N ILE A 315 16.87 8.32 -3.44
CA ILE A 315 16.42 7.67 -4.66
C ILE A 315 14.91 7.86 -4.80
N LEU A 316 14.47 8.09 -6.03
CA LEU A 316 13.05 8.11 -6.39
C LEU A 316 12.75 6.98 -7.37
N LYS A 317 11.72 6.16 -7.07
CA LYS A 317 11.22 5.11 -7.95
C LYS A 317 9.99 5.62 -8.68
N ILE A 318 10.02 5.61 -10.01
CA ILE A 318 8.86 5.92 -10.85
C ILE A 318 8.01 4.66 -10.97
N ASP A 319 6.76 4.74 -10.51
CA ASP A 319 5.82 3.64 -10.56
C ASP A 319 5.56 3.12 -11.98
N ARG A 320 5.33 1.82 -12.07
CA ARG A 320 5.06 1.10 -13.32
C ARG A 320 3.92 1.69 -14.15
N SER A 321 2.92 2.32 -13.54
CA SER A 321 1.78 2.90 -14.26
C SER A 321 2.17 3.99 -15.25
N PHE A 322 3.29 4.68 -15.02
CA PHE A 322 3.86 5.65 -15.95
C PHE A 322 4.74 5.01 -17.03
N ILE A 323 5.25 3.80 -16.77
CA ILE A 323 6.21 3.11 -17.65
C ILE A 323 5.53 2.13 -18.59
N THR A 324 4.47 1.45 -18.17
CA THR A 324 3.76 0.42 -18.96
C THR A 324 3.33 0.96 -20.34
N ASP A 325 2.74 2.15 -20.40
CA ASP A 325 2.30 2.78 -21.66
C ASP A 325 3.26 3.85 -22.18
N LEU A 326 4.53 3.83 -21.73
CA LEU A 326 5.49 4.89 -22.01
C LEU A 326 5.73 5.12 -23.50
N VAL A 327 5.74 4.07 -24.31
CA VAL A 327 6.02 4.16 -25.75
C VAL A 327 4.91 4.90 -26.51
N ASP A 328 3.65 4.68 -26.14
CA ASP A 328 2.49 5.17 -26.87
C ASP A 328 1.89 6.45 -26.26
N SER A 329 2.13 6.72 -24.97
CA SER A 329 1.59 7.87 -24.25
C SER A 329 2.55 9.06 -24.26
N LYS A 330 2.28 10.07 -25.08
CA LYS A 330 3.03 11.35 -25.05
C LYS A 330 2.97 12.03 -23.67
N MET A 331 1.88 11.85 -22.92
CA MET A 331 1.73 12.41 -21.61
C MET A 331 2.69 11.73 -20.62
N ASN A 332 2.72 10.38 -20.59
CA ASN A 332 3.65 9.64 -19.75
C ASN A 332 5.10 9.96 -20.11
N GLN A 333 5.43 10.09 -21.41
CA GLN A 333 6.76 10.52 -21.84
C GLN A 333 7.15 11.90 -21.28
N ALA A 334 6.23 12.87 -21.32
CA ALA A 334 6.49 14.20 -20.78
C ALA A 334 6.66 14.16 -19.26
N VAL A 335 5.80 13.43 -18.54
CA VAL A 335 5.88 13.27 -17.08
C VAL A 335 7.20 12.61 -16.69
N VAL A 336 7.49 11.42 -17.22
CA VAL A 336 8.69 10.66 -16.86
C VAL A 336 9.96 11.44 -17.17
N LYS A 337 10.07 12.03 -18.37
CA LYS A 337 11.22 12.84 -18.74
C LYS A 337 11.42 14.04 -17.81
N SER A 338 10.34 14.73 -17.44
CA SER A 338 10.40 15.87 -16.53
C SER A 338 10.77 15.44 -15.11
N THR A 339 10.25 14.30 -14.65
CA THR A 339 10.61 13.72 -13.34
C THR A 339 12.08 13.36 -13.27
N ILE A 340 12.64 12.72 -14.32
CA ILE A 340 14.08 12.42 -14.38
C ILE A 340 14.93 13.67 -14.24
N ALA A 341 14.63 14.70 -15.05
CA ALA A 341 15.38 15.96 -15.01
C ALA A 341 15.29 16.65 -13.64
N MET A 342 14.08 16.73 -13.07
CA MET A 342 13.83 17.31 -11.76
C MET A 342 14.60 16.57 -10.65
N CYS A 343 14.58 15.23 -10.66
CA CYS A 343 15.27 14.43 -9.66
C CYS A 343 16.78 14.68 -9.70
N HIS A 344 17.38 14.72 -10.88
CA HIS A 344 18.80 15.02 -11.03
C HIS A 344 19.16 16.43 -10.56
N ASP A 345 18.32 17.43 -10.86
CA ASP A 345 18.50 18.80 -10.37
C ASP A 345 18.42 18.90 -8.84
N MET A 346 17.66 17.99 -8.21
CA MET A 346 17.54 17.88 -6.74
C MET A 346 18.61 16.97 -6.11
N GLY A 347 19.43 16.28 -6.92
CA GLY A 347 20.49 15.37 -6.46
C GLY A 347 20.01 13.96 -6.11
N PHE A 348 18.81 13.56 -6.56
CA PHE A 348 18.30 12.18 -6.40
C PHE A 348 18.75 11.29 -7.57
N SER A 349 19.02 10.02 -7.26
CA SER A 349 19.04 8.96 -8.26
C SER A 349 17.63 8.49 -8.60
N ILE A 350 17.42 7.95 -9.81
CA ILE A 350 16.10 7.57 -10.26
C ILE A 350 16.05 6.12 -10.75
N VAL A 351 15.01 5.41 -10.31
CA VAL A 351 14.69 4.06 -10.74
C VAL A 351 13.37 4.07 -11.52
N ALA A 352 13.35 3.49 -12.71
CA ALA A 352 12.13 3.28 -13.48
C ALA A 352 11.67 1.83 -13.32
N GLU A 353 10.43 1.65 -12.89
CA GLU A 353 9.84 0.34 -12.65
C GLU A 353 8.91 -0.12 -13.78
N GLY A 354 8.65 -1.43 -13.87
CA GLY A 354 7.70 -1.98 -14.81
C GLY A 354 8.15 -1.89 -16.26
N ILE A 355 9.45 -1.96 -16.53
CA ILE A 355 9.97 -2.02 -17.91
C ILE A 355 9.63 -3.37 -18.51
N GLU A 356 8.76 -3.39 -19.52
CA GLU A 356 8.27 -4.62 -20.17
C GLU A 356 8.81 -4.81 -21.59
N ASP A 357 9.39 -3.78 -22.20
CA ASP A 357 9.91 -3.85 -23.56
C ASP A 357 11.19 -3.04 -23.78
N ALA A 358 11.89 -3.36 -24.89
CA ALA A 358 13.13 -2.71 -25.27
C ALA A 358 12.97 -1.24 -25.68
N LYS A 359 11.79 -0.81 -26.16
CA LYS A 359 11.57 0.58 -26.57
C LYS A 359 11.48 1.49 -25.37
N ALA A 360 10.71 1.08 -24.35
CA ALA A 360 10.64 1.77 -23.07
C ALA A 360 12.03 1.90 -22.43
N LEU A 361 12.80 0.81 -22.37
CA LEU A 361 14.17 0.82 -21.88
C LEU A 361 15.08 1.82 -22.63
N ASN A 362 14.98 1.87 -23.94
CA ASN A 362 15.77 2.79 -24.76
C ASN A 362 15.37 4.26 -24.56
N LEU A 363 14.09 4.57 -24.38
CA LEU A 363 13.62 5.91 -24.06
C LEU A 363 14.16 6.37 -22.70
N LEU A 364 14.08 5.52 -21.69
CA LEU A 364 14.61 5.81 -20.36
C LEU A 364 16.12 6.06 -20.38
N LYS A 365 16.89 5.25 -21.12
CA LYS A 365 18.32 5.49 -21.35
C LYS A 365 18.61 6.83 -22.03
N GLN A 366 17.83 7.18 -23.06
CA GLN A 366 17.98 8.46 -23.77
C GLN A 366 17.68 9.67 -22.89
N TRP A 367 16.78 9.53 -21.91
CA TRP A 367 16.45 10.60 -20.97
C TRP A 367 17.35 10.62 -19.75
N GLY A 368 18.31 9.70 -19.67
CA GLY A 368 19.31 9.66 -18.60
C GLY A 368 18.84 9.02 -17.30
N CYS A 369 17.80 8.18 -17.31
CA CYS A 369 17.39 7.43 -16.13
C CYS A 369 18.56 6.55 -15.64
N ASP A 370 18.79 6.50 -14.33
CA ASP A 370 19.97 5.85 -13.74
C ASP A 370 19.83 4.32 -13.69
N VAL A 371 18.66 3.85 -13.24
CA VAL A 371 18.41 2.42 -13.00
C VAL A 371 17.05 2.03 -13.58
N GLY A 372 16.98 0.82 -14.12
CA GLY A 372 15.75 0.23 -14.61
C GLY A 372 15.45 -1.11 -13.97
N GLN A 373 14.15 -1.37 -13.73
CA GLN A 373 13.62 -2.62 -13.21
C GLN A 373 12.36 -3.02 -13.98
N GLY A 374 12.18 -4.31 -14.24
CA GLY A 374 10.98 -4.79 -14.92
C GLY A 374 11.17 -6.17 -15.56
N TYR A 375 10.07 -6.73 -16.05
CA TYR A 375 10.06 -8.10 -16.60
C TYR A 375 10.84 -8.26 -17.90
N PHE A 376 11.08 -7.17 -18.61
CA PHE A 376 11.99 -7.18 -19.75
C PHE A 376 13.46 -7.45 -19.33
N ILE A 377 13.87 -7.00 -18.14
CA ILE A 377 15.20 -7.25 -17.61
C ILE A 377 15.24 -8.64 -16.98
N SER A 378 14.40 -8.86 -15.96
CA SER A 378 14.18 -10.15 -15.32
C SER A 378 12.90 -10.12 -14.47
N ARG A 379 12.23 -11.27 -14.37
CA ARG A 379 11.28 -11.49 -13.28
C ARG A 379 12.03 -11.68 -11.97
N PRO A 380 11.34 -11.60 -10.80
CA PRO A 380 11.92 -12.03 -9.54
C PRO A 380 12.39 -13.49 -9.62
N ILE A 381 13.64 -13.75 -9.29
CA ILE A 381 14.32 -15.05 -9.40
C ILE A 381 14.98 -15.43 -8.08
N SER A 382 15.46 -16.67 -7.95
CA SER A 382 16.13 -17.15 -6.73
C SER A 382 17.53 -16.53 -6.56
N SER A 383 18.10 -16.65 -5.36
CA SER A 383 19.46 -16.18 -5.07
C SER A 383 20.53 -16.84 -5.93
N GLU A 384 20.34 -18.10 -6.28
CA GLU A 384 21.24 -18.87 -7.15
C GLU A 384 21.16 -18.38 -8.59
N GLU A 385 19.94 -18.08 -9.07
CA GLU A 385 19.73 -17.55 -10.42
C GLU A 385 20.28 -16.13 -10.57
N ILE A 386 20.24 -15.29 -9.52
CA ILE A 386 20.88 -13.96 -9.51
C ILE A 386 22.39 -14.07 -9.79
N GLN A 387 23.03 -15.06 -9.19
CA GLN A 387 24.47 -15.29 -9.41
C GLN A 387 24.77 -15.55 -10.89
N VAL A 388 24.03 -16.45 -11.52
CA VAL A 388 24.18 -16.78 -12.94
C VAL A 388 23.84 -15.56 -13.83
N PHE A 389 22.75 -14.86 -13.52
CA PHE A 389 22.28 -13.70 -14.27
C PHE A 389 23.29 -12.53 -14.23
N SER A 390 23.87 -12.25 -13.07
CA SER A 390 24.87 -11.18 -12.89
C SER A 390 26.16 -11.48 -13.63
N LEU A 391 26.63 -12.73 -13.60
CA LEU A 391 27.82 -13.16 -14.33
C LEU A 391 27.62 -13.11 -15.85
N ALA A 392 26.48 -13.54 -16.36
CA ALA A 392 26.14 -13.49 -17.79
C ALA A 392 26.13 -12.04 -18.32
N ASN A 393 25.58 -11.10 -17.54
CA ASN A 393 25.55 -9.68 -17.92
C ASN A 393 26.90 -8.97 -17.78
N THR A 394 27.86 -9.56 -17.06
CA THR A 394 29.26 -9.05 -16.99
C THR A 394 30.09 -9.53 -18.18
N MET A 395 29.84 -10.73 -18.74
CA MET A 395 30.59 -11.32 -19.83
C MET A 395 30.12 -10.91 -21.24
N GLY A 396 28.98 -10.25 -21.38
CA GLY A 396 28.39 -9.89 -22.67
C GLY A 396 29.01 -8.69 -23.41
N LYS A 397 30.27 -8.33 -23.10
CA LYS A 397 31.08 -7.37 -23.84
C LYS A 397 32.53 -7.89 -23.94
N GLY A 398 32.73 -8.87 -24.78
CA GLY A 398 34.01 -9.20 -25.42
C GLY A 398 33.89 -8.91 -26.90
#